data_69a7c6e2faa804cae37de922a71ef1af
#
_entry.id   69a7c6e2faa804cae37de922a71ef1af
#
_cell.length_a   1.000
_cell.length_b   1.000
_cell.length_c   1.000
_cell.angle_alpha   90.00
_cell.angle_beta   90.00
_cell.angle_gamma   90.00
#
_symmetry.space_group_name_H-M   'P 1'
#
loop_
_entity.id
_entity.type
_entity.pdbx_description
1 polymer ?
#
loop_
_entity_poly.entity_id
_entity_poly.type
_entity_poly.pdbx_seq_one_letter_code
_entity_poly.pdbx_strand_id
1 'polypeptide(L)'
;NKFVVTSYSNKNVISSIENKKKMIFGLQFHPEVYHSLDGKKILSNFLINICKISTKFKLEDFLNNKIKDLQYTLNNKKVICGLSGGVDSTVTSFLLHKAIKNNLYCIFVDHGLLRFNESNEVVSIFKKKFGKNFIRVDASRIFLSKLKKIKDPEKKRKIIGKTFIEVFEKEAKKIKNVEFLAQGTLYPDIIESIPFFGGPTAKIKSHHNVGGLPKKMNLKIVEPLKELFKDEVRLLGKKLGISSNLIGRHPFPGPGLAIRIPGEIDRKKIDILQRVDNHFITYLKEKKIYKNIWQAFAILLPVKSVGVMGDERTYNYSIALRAVTSVDGMTADFYM
;
A
#
# COMPACT_ATOMS: atom_id res chain seq x y z
N ASN A 1 20.22 -8.08 41.70
CA ASN A 1 19.80 -7.02 40.76
C ASN A 1 20.71 -6.88 39.51
N LYS A 2 21.58 -7.86 39.21
CA LYS A 2 22.52 -7.76 38.09
C LYS A 2 21.93 -8.39 36.82
N PHE A 3 22.20 -7.79 35.66
CA PHE A 3 22.02 -8.43 34.39
C PHE A 3 23.10 -9.50 34.17
N VAL A 4 22.72 -10.57 33.49
CA VAL A 4 23.63 -11.62 33.04
C VAL A 4 23.77 -11.51 31.53
N VAL A 5 25.01 -11.57 31.04
CA VAL A 5 25.27 -11.62 29.61
C VAL A 5 24.99 -13.04 29.11
N THR A 6 24.17 -13.16 28.07
CA THR A 6 23.73 -14.45 27.53
C THR A 6 24.32 -14.78 26.17
N SER A 7 24.84 -13.77 25.44
CA SER A 7 25.60 -14.01 24.21
C SER A 7 26.55 -12.87 23.85
N TYR A 8 27.55 -13.19 23.03
CA TYR A 8 28.50 -12.26 22.43
C TYR A 8 28.55 -12.43 20.93
N SER A 9 28.89 -11.37 20.23
CA SER A 9 29.24 -11.41 18.80
C SER A 9 30.66 -12.02 18.61
N ASN A 10 31.01 -12.34 17.37
CA ASN A 10 32.36 -12.78 16.99
C ASN A 10 33.47 -11.77 17.34
N LYS A 11 33.10 -10.51 17.63
CA LYS A 11 34.03 -9.44 18.04
C LYS A 11 34.00 -9.18 19.55
N ASN A 12 33.52 -10.14 20.34
CA ASN A 12 33.35 -10.02 21.79
C ASN A 12 32.46 -8.84 22.26
N VAL A 13 31.58 -8.36 21.41
CA VAL A 13 30.57 -7.34 21.79
C VAL A 13 29.37 -8.07 22.41
N ILE A 14 28.86 -7.59 23.55
CA ILE A 14 27.67 -8.13 24.18
C ILE A 14 26.48 -8.05 23.20
N SER A 15 25.88 -9.18 22.88
CA SER A 15 24.76 -9.27 21.92
C SER A 15 23.43 -9.51 22.61
N SER A 16 23.42 -10.10 23.81
CA SER A 16 22.19 -10.23 24.58
C SER A 16 22.48 -10.28 26.11
N ILE A 17 21.48 -9.80 26.86
CA ILE A 17 21.50 -9.75 28.34
C ILE A 17 20.14 -10.18 28.89
N GLU A 18 20.12 -10.72 30.11
CA GLU A 18 18.87 -11.01 30.81
C GLU A 18 18.93 -10.66 32.29
N ASN A 19 17.76 -10.36 32.86
CA ASN A 19 17.50 -10.32 34.28
C ASN A 19 16.23 -11.14 34.55
N LYS A 20 16.41 -12.43 34.89
CA LYS A 20 15.26 -13.34 35.09
C LYS A 20 14.35 -12.91 36.24
N LYS A 21 14.90 -12.33 37.32
CA LYS A 21 14.09 -11.89 38.47
C LYS A 21 13.14 -10.75 38.08
N LYS A 22 13.58 -9.85 37.20
CA LYS A 22 12.76 -8.70 36.71
C LYS A 22 12.06 -8.99 35.38
N MET A 23 12.24 -10.17 34.80
CA MET A 23 11.72 -10.55 33.50
C MET A 23 12.09 -9.55 32.40
N ILE A 24 13.35 -9.06 32.41
CA ILE A 24 13.88 -8.12 31.43
C ILE A 24 14.90 -8.83 30.57
N PHE A 25 14.72 -8.75 29.26
CA PHE A 25 15.57 -9.36 28.23
C PHE A 25 15.96 -8.31 27.22
N GLY A 26 17.25 -8.21 26.88
CA GLY A 26 17.79 -7.24 25.95
C GLY A 26 18.57 -7.90 24.84
N LEU A 27 18.35 -7.41 23.61
CA LEU A 27 19.09 -7.83 22.41
C LEU A 27 19.73 -6.59 21.76
N GLN A 28 20.97 -6.74 21.28
CA GLN A 28 21.70 -5.68 20.55
C GLN A 28 21.52 -5.83 19.04
N PHE A 29 20.79 -6.81 18.58
CA PHE A 29 20.49 -7.08 17.17
C PHE A 29 18.99 -7.16 16.94
N HIS A 30 18.59 -7.17 15.68
CA HIS A 30 17.21 -7.24 15.23
C HIS A 30 16.80 -8.70 14.98
N PRO A 31 16.08 -9.36 15.90
CA PRO A 31 15.64 -10.75 15.69
C PRO A 31 14.55 -10.89 14.62
N GLU A 32 13.86 -9.80 14.29
CA GLU A 32 12.77 -9.76 13.31
C GLU A 32 13.26 -9.74 11.86
N VAL A 33 14.52 -9.35 11.60
CA VAL A 33 15.02 -9.25 10.24
C VAL A 33 15.44 -10.60 9.66
N TYR A 34 15.36 -10.74 8.35
CA TYR A 34 15.66 -11.97 7.62
C TYR A 34 17.09 -12.52 7.87
N HIS A 35 18.06 -11.64 8.09
CA HIS A 35 19.46 -12.01 8.33
C HIS A 35 19.70 -12.65 9.71
N SER A 36 18.76 -12.56 10.63
CA SER A 36 18.83 -13.23 11.95
C SER A 36 18.32 -14.66 11.82
N LEU A 37 19.22 -15.62 11.57
CA LEU A 37 18.89 -17.01 11.27
C LEU A 37 17.92 -17.65 12.27
N ASP A 38 18.11 -17.45 13.58
CA ASP A 38 17.24 -17.95 14.66
C ASP A 38 16.27 -16.89 15.21
N GLY A 39 16.10 -15.75 14.52
CA GLY A 39 15.28 -14.63 14.99
C GLY A 39 13.86 -15.02 15.34
N LYS A 40 13.20 -15.80 14.49
CA LYS A 40 11.85 -16.32 14.72
C LYS A 40 11.78 -17.22 15.96
N LYS A 41 12.81 -18.03 16.21
CA LYS A 41 12.88 -18.93 17.36
C LYS A 41 13.08 -18.14 18.66
N ILE A 42 13.92 -17.11 18.63
CA ILE A 42 14.14 -16.18 19.75
C ILE A 42 12.83 -15.49 20.13
N LEU A 43 12.14 -14.89 19.15
CA LEU A 43 10.86 -14.23 19.37
C LEU A 43 9.77 -15.18 19.86
N SER A 44 9.66 -16.38 19.28
CA SER A 44 8.71 -17.41 19.74
C SER A 44 9.00 -17.85 21.17
N ASN A 45 10.28 -18.03 21.53
CA ASN A 45 10.67 -18.41 22.87
C ASN A 45 10.29 -17.34 23.91
N PHE A 46 10.53 -16.08 23.58
CA PHE A 46 10.13 -14.95 24.42
C PHE A 46 8.61 -14.88 24.60
N LEU A 47 7.86 -14.88 23.49
CA LEU A 47 6.42 -14.72 23.53
C LEU A 47 5.69 -15.91 24.18
N ILE A 48 6.07 -17.14 23.83
CA ILE A 48 5.35 -18.34 24.26
C ILE A 48 5.84 -18.82 25.61
N ASN A 49 7.16 -18.96 25.78
CA ASN A 49 7.72 -19.58 26.98
C ASN A 49 7.90 -18.60 28.15
N ILE A 50 8.24 -17.33 27.85
CA ILE A 50 8.45 -16.31 28.89
C ILE A 50 7.15 -15.53 29.14
N CYS A 51 6.56 -14.91 28.10
CA CYS A 51 5.36 -14.11 28.28
C CYS A 51 4.07 -14.92 28.39
N LYS A 52 4.11 -16.23 28.12
CA LYS A 52 2.94 -17.15 28.17
C LYS A 52 1.79 -16.67 27.27
N ILE A 53 2.08 -16.00 26.16
CA ILE A 53 1.06 -15.53 25.23
C ILE A 53 0.42 -16.72 24.53
N SER A 54 -0.91 -16.72 24.46
CA SER A 54 -1.66 -17.74 23.74
C SER A 54 -1.53 -17.53 22.23
N THR A 55 -1.22 -18.59 21.48
CA THR A 55 -1.10 -18.59 20.01
C THR A 55 -2.44 -18.79 19.30
N LYS A 56 -3.58 -18.65 19.99
CA LYS A 56 -4.93 -18.96 19.46
C LYS A 56 -5.54 -17.83 18.63
N PHE A 57 -4.75 -16.98 17.97
CA PHE A 57 -5.31 -16.01 17.01
C PHE A 57 -5.93 -16.76 15.82
N LYS A 58 -7.24 -16.62 15.64
CA LYS A 58 -7.95 -17.11 14.45
C LYS A 58 -8.46 -15.92 13.65
N LEU A 59 -8.01 -15.82 12.41
CA LEU A 59 -8.44 -14.74 11.51
C LEU A 59 -9.97 -14.69 11.30
N GLU A 60 -10.64 -15.82 11.48
CA GLU A 60 -12.10 -15.92 11.39
C GLU A 60 -12.81 -15.25 12.57
N ASP A 61 -12.30 -15.47 13.78
CA ASP A 61 -12.81 -14.83 14.98
C ASP A 61 -12.58 -13.31 14.91
N PHE A 62 -11.39 -12.91 14.44
CA PHE A 62 -11.09 -11.50 14.16
C PHE A 62 -12.10 -10.91 13.18
N LEU A 63 -12.36 -11.55 12.04
CA LEU A 63 -13.30 -11.07 11.02
C LEU A 63 -14.71 -10.90 11.60
N ASN A 64 -15.20 -11.90 12.34
CA ASN A 64 -16.54 -11.88 12.91
C ASN A 64 -16.68 -10.78 13.98
N ASN A 65 -15.69 -10.66 14.86
CA ASN A 65 -15.68 -9.62 15.89
C ASN A 65 -15.58 -8.24 15.26
N LYS A 66 -14.69 -8.04 14.28
CA LYS A 66 -14.53 -6.76 13.60
C LYS A 66 -15.81 -6.32 12.86
N ILE A 67 -16.55 -7.26 12.26
CA ILE A 67 -17.85 -6.95 11.64
C ILE A 67 -18.84 -6.46 12.69
N LYS A 68 -18.95 -7.12 13.85
CA LYS A 68 -19.84 -6.69 14.95
C LYS A 68 -19.44 -5.31 15.49
N ASP A 69 -18.14 -5.08 15.72
CA ASP A 69 -17.63 -3.80 16.17
C ASP A 69 -17.94 -2.67 15.20
N LEU A 70 -17.76 -2.92 13.89
CA LEU A 70 -18.09 -1.96 12.85
C LEU A 70 -19.60 -1.68 12.78
N GLN A 71 -20.45 -2.69 12.91
CA GLN A 71 -21.89 -2.52 12.96
C GLN A 71 -22.31 -1.67 14.16
N TYR A 72 -21.74 -1.94 15.32
CA TYR A 72 -22.02 -1.16 16.54
C TYR A 72 -21.53 0.29 16.42
N THR A 73 -20.26 0.47 16.03
CA THR A 73 -19.62 1.80 15.96
C THR A 73 -20.26 2.71 14.91
N LEU A 74 -20.61 2.14 13.76
CA LEU A 74 -21.13 2.89 12.62
C LEU A 74 -22.66 3.07 12.68
N ASN A 75 -23.35 2.26 13.44
CA ASN A 75 -24.78 2.39 13.80
C ASN A 75 -25.66 3.02 12.69
N ASN A 76 -25.75 2.37 11.53
CA ASN A 76 -26.48 2.83 10.34
C ASN A 76 -26.03 4.15 9.71
N LYS A 77 -24.89 4.72 10.15
CA LYS A 77 -24.34 5.95 9.58
C LYS A 77 -23.69 5.68 8.22
N LYS A 78 -23.69 6.70 7.38
CA LYS A 78 -23.02 6.62 6.06
C LYS A 78 -21.52 6.79 6.18
N VAL A 79 -20.81 5.93 5.47
CA VAL A 79 -19.35 5.88 5.40
C VAL A 79 -18.91 6.10 3.96
N ILE A 80 -17.93 6.95 3.73
CA ILE A 80 -17.23 7.04 2.44
C ILE A 80 -15.88 6.36 2.52
N CYS A 81 -15.48 5.72 1.43
CA CYS A 81 -14.19 5.06 1.28
C CYS A 81 -13.57 5.44 -0.06
N GLY A 82 -12.33 5.96 -0.02
CA GLY A 82 -11.55 6.17 -1.23
C GLY A 82 -10.98 4.86 -1.73
N LEU A 83 -11.27 4.50 -2.98
CA LEU A 83 -10.71 3.34 -3.63
C LEU A 83 -9.53 3.74 -4.51
N SER A 84 -8.36 3.14 -4.26
CA SER A 84 -7.16 3.30 -5.09
C SER A 84 -6.94 2.14 -6.06
N GLY A 85 -7.74 1.07 -5.96
CA GLY A 85 -7.46 -0.20 -6.63
C GLY A 85 -6.36 -1.04 -5.94
N GLY A 86 -5.74 -0.53 -4.89
CA GLY A 86 -4.78 -1.24 -4.06
C GLY A 86 -5.44 -2.24 -3.10
N VAL A 87 -4.64 -3.18 -2.58
CA VAL A 87 -5.12 -4.27 -1.72
C VAL A 87 -5.84 -3.73 -0.47
N ASP A 88 -5.26 -2.73 0.20
CA ASP A 88 -5.74 -2.25 1.49
C ASP A 88 -7.09 -1.56 1.38
N SER A 89 -7.25 -0.63 0.43
CA SER A 89 -8.54 0.03 0.16
C SER A 89 -9.61 -0.97 -0.31
N THR A 90 -9.19 -1.99 -1.07
CA THR A 90 -10.09 -3.06 -1.52
C THR A 90 -10.59 -3.89 -0.35
N VAL A 91 -9.70 -4.39 0.50
CA VAL A 91 -10.08 -5.21 1.67
C VAL A 91 -10.92 -4.39 2.66
N THR A 92 -10.54 -3.14 2.92
CA THR A 92 -11.32 -2.18 3.73
C THR A 92 -12.75 -2.05 3.21
N SER A 93 -12.92 -1.81 1.92
CA SER A 93 -14.25 -1.62 1.32
C SER A 93 -15.11 -2.89 1.36
N PHE A 94 -14.52 -4.06 1.12
CA PHE A 94 -15.25 -5.34 1.20
C PHE A 94 -15.65 -5.67 2.64
N LEU A 95 -14.78 -5.44 3.62
CA LEU A 95 -15.08 -5.63 5.04
C LEU A 95 -16.21 -4.71 5.50
N LEU A 96 -16.11 -3.42 5.18
CA LEU A 96 -17.16 -2.45 5.48
C LEU A 96 -18.49 -2.80 4.79
N HIS A 97 -18.44 -3.21 3.53
CA HIS A 97 -19.65 -3.62 2.83
C HIS A 97 -20.32 -4.82 3.50
N LYS A 98 -19.54 -5.77 4.03
CA LYS A 98 -20.08 -6.90 4.79
C LYS A 98 -20.74 -6.44 6.10
N ALA A 99 -20.21 -5.39 6.74
CA ALA A 99 -20.73 -4.85 7.99
C ALA A 99 -21.97 -3.94 7.79
N ILE A 100 -21.89 -2.96 6.88
CA ILE A 100 -22.88 -1.86 6.76
C ILE A 100 -23.60 -1.78 5.41
N LYS A 101 -23.33 -2.72 4.49
CA LYS A 101 -24.02 -2.85 3.19
C LYS A 101 -24.19 -1.52 2.45
N ASN A 102 -25.43 -1.07 2.26
CA ASN A 102 -25.80 0.11 1.48
C ASN A 102 -25.40 1.45 2.12
N ASN A 103 -24.90 1.47 3.35
CA ASN A 103 -24.41 2.68 3.98
C ASN A 103 -22.94 3.00 3.63
N LEU A 104 -22.26 2.12 2.88
CA LEU A 104 -20.94 2.37 2.34
C LEU A 104 -21.02 2.98 0.95
N TYR A 105 -20.31 4.10 0.73
CA TYR A 105 -20.10 4.74 -0.55
C TYR A 105 -18.63 4.68 -0.91
N CYS A 106 -18.32 4.13 -2.08
CA CYS A 106 -16.95 3.96 -2.55
C CYS A 106 -16.67 4.93 -3.70
N ILE A 107 -15.68 5.81 -3.54
CA ILE A 107 -15.29 6.80 -4.54
C ILE A 107 -13.95 6.37 -5.14
N PHE A 108 -13.94 6.12 -6.44
CA PHE A 108 -12.75 5.82 -7.22
C PHE A 108 -12.41 7.01 -8.13
N VAL A 109 -11.26 7.63 -7.86
CA VAL A 109 -10.75 8.75 -8.67
C VAL A 109 -9.75 8.22 -9.70
N ASP A 110 -10.16 8.24 -10.96
CA ASP A 110 -9.30 7.93 -12.08
C ASP A 110 -8.48 9.17 -12.46
N HIS A 111 -7.24 9.20 -12.09
CA HIS A 111 -6.31 10.31 -12.35
C HIS A 111 -5.57 10.20 -13.69
N GLY A 112 -5.85 9.19 -14.50
CA GLY A 112 -5.23 8.99 -15.81
C GLY A 112 -3.76 8.50 -15.78
N LEU A 113 -3.24 8.14 -14.59
CA LEU A 113 -1.87 7.70 -14.37
C LEU A 113 -1.81 6.25 -13.86
N LEU A 114 -2.90 5.51 -14.03
CA LEU A 114 -3.02 4.10 -13.68
C LEU A 114 -2.31 3.21 -14.71
N ARG A 115 -2.12 1.93 -14.36
CA ARG A 115 -1.63 0.93 -15.30
C ARG A 115 -2.59 0.75 -16.48
N PHE A 116 -2.11 0.11 -17.53
CA PHE A 116 -2.93 -0.23 -18.69
C PHE A 116 -4.20 -0.98 -18.26
N ASN A 117 -5.34 -0.51 -18.72
CA ASN A 117 -6.69 -1.07 -18.45
C ASN A 117 -7.11 -1.17 -16.96
N GLU A 118 -6.28 -0.73 -16.02
CA GLU A 118 -6.56 -0.88 -14.57
C GLU A 118 -7.84 -0.17 -14.14
N SER A 119 -8.11 1.02 -14.68
CA SER A 119 -9.36 1.75 -14.40
C SER A 119 -10.60 0.93 -14.74
N ASN A 120 -10.62 0.31 -15.93
CA ASN A 120 -11.77 -0.50 -16.38
C ASN A 120 -11.94 -1.76 -15.53
N GLU A 121 -10.84 -2.42 -15.15
CA GLU A 121 -10.87 -3.58 -14.25
C GLU A 121 -11.46 -3.21 -12.88
N VAL A 122 -10.98 -2.12 -12.28
CA VAL A 122 -11.48 -1.61 -11.01
C VAL A 122 -12.97 -1.31 -11.13
N VAL A 123 -13.38 -0.55 -12.14
CA VAL A 123 -14.78 -0.20 -12.36
C VAL A 123 -15.66 -1.44 -12.51
N SER A 124 -15.26 -2.41 -13.32
CA SER A 124 -16.03 -3.65 -13.53
C SER A 124 -16.28 -4.40 -12.23
N ILE A 125 -15.23 -4.59 -11.42
CA ILE A 125 -15.32 -5.35 -10.18
C ILE A 125 -16.15 -4.62 -9.12
N PHE A 126 -15.85 -3.33 -8.91
CA PHE A 126 -16.46 -2.58 -7.82
C PHE A 126 -17.89 -2.14 -8.14
N LYS A 127 -18.21 -1.84 -9.40
CA LYS A 127 -19.59 -1.56 -9.83
C LYS A 127 -20.49 -2.78 -9.63
N LYS A 128 -19.98 -3.97 -9.96
CA LYS A 128 -20.70 -5.24 -9.68
C LYS A 128 -20.93 -5.47 -8.18
N LYS A 129 -19.96 -5.10 -7.33
CA LYS A 129 -20.01 -5.34 -5.89
C LYS A 129 -20.86 -4.33 -5.14
N PHE A 130 -20.72 -3.02 -5.46
CA PHE A 130 -21.31 -1.93 -4.68
C PHE A 130 -22.49 -1.23 -5.40
N GLY A 131 -22.76 -1.57 -6.66
CA GLY A 131 -23.88 -1.04 -7.43
C GLY A 131 -23.88 0.48 -7.51
N LYS A 132 -24.99 1.12 -7.13
CA LYS A 132 -25.16 2.59 -7.15
C LYS A 132 -24.27 3.35 -6.16
N ASN A 133 -23.74 2.68 -5.18
CA ASN A 133 -22.86 3.28 -4.16
C ASN A 133 -21.37 3.29 -4.59
N PHE A 134 -21.06 2.79 -5.77
CA PHE A 134 -19.76 2.94 -6.40
C PHE A 134 -19.77 4.16 -7.34
N ILE A 135 -18.92 5.13 -7.05
CA ILE A 135 -18.80 6.39 -7.77
C ILE A 135 -17.45 6.44 -8.46
N ARG A 136 -17.42 6.39 -9.81
CA ARG A 136 -16.22 6.64 -10.59
C ARG A 136 -16.14 8.13 -10.94
N VAL A 137 -14.98 8.73 -10.74
CA VAL A 137 -14.68 10.11 -11.13
C VAL A 137 -13.53 10.09 -12.11
N ASP A 138 -13.78 10.41 -13.38
CA ASP A 138 -12.70 10.66 -14.33
C ASP A 138 -12.17 12.08 -14.13
N ALA A 139 -11.01 12.17 -13.49
CA ALA A 139 -10.30 13.41 -13.24
C ALA A 139 -9.00 13.53 -14.06
N SER A 140 -8.78 12.64 -15.03
CA SER A 140 -7.54 12.55 -15.81
C SER A 140 -7.08 13.88 -16.39
N ARG A 141 -8.01 14.65 -16.96
CA ARG A 141 -7.72 15.99 -17.52
C ARG A 141 -7.22 16.96 -16.45
N ILE A 142 -7.81 16.94 -15.25
CA ILE A 142 -7.44 17.83 -14.14
C ILE A 142 -6.02 17.52 -13.68
N PHE A 143 -5.71 16.23 -13.47
CA PHE A 143 -4.38 15.82 -13.03
C PHE A 143 -3.31 16.14 -14.07
N LEU A 144 -3.55 15.81 -15.34
CA LEU A 144 -2.58 16.07 -16.40
C LEU A 144 -2.32 17.56 -16.61
N SER A 145 -3.34 18.41 -16.52
CA SER A 145 -3.18 19.86 -16.63
C SER A 145 -2.32 20.44 -15.51
N LYS A 146 -2.51 19.98 -14.25
CA LYS A 146 -1.72 20.42 -13.10
C LYS A 146 -0.29 19.89 -13.10
N LEU A 147 -0.03 18.78 -13.79
CA LEU A 147 1.30 18.17 -13.91
C LEU A 147 2.11 18.70 -15.12
N LYS A 148 1.49 19.52 -15.98
CA LYS A 148 2.17 20.10 -17.13
C LYS A 148 3.40 20.89 -16.69
N LYS A 149 4.55 20.67 -17.35
CA LYS A 149 5.87 21.28 -17.07
C LYS A 149 6.48 20.91 -15.69
N ILE A 150 5.88 20.02 -14.92
CA ILE A 150 6.44 19.57 -13.64
C ILE A 150 7.39 18.39 -13.90
N LYS A 151 8.69 18.58 -13.59
CA LYS A 151 9.75 17.59 -13.79
C LYS A 151 10.08 16.84 -12.50
N ASP A 152 10.13 17.57 -11.39
CA ASP A 152 10.53 17.07 -10.07
C ASP A 152 9.53 16.03 -9.53
N PRO A 153 9.99 14.84 -9.12
CA PRO A 153 9.12 13.76 -8.69
C PRO A 153 8.39 14.07 -7.38
N GLU A 154 9.00 14.81 -6.46
CA GLU A 154 8.37 15.16 -5.20
C GLU A 154 7.26 16.22 -5.39
N LYS A 155 7.50 17.19 -6.28
CA LYS A 155 6.46 18.14 -6.69
C LYS A 155 5.27 17.42 -7.37
N LYS A 156 5.55 16.44 -8.26
CA LYS A 156 4.50 15.61 -8.86
C LYS A 156 3.69 14.92 -7.79
N ARG A 157 4.35 14.26 -6.83
CA ARG A 157 3.71 13.55 -5.73
C ARG A 157 2.78 14.46 -4.92
N LYS A 158 3.25 15.65 -4.55
CA LYS A 158 2.47 16.64 -3.78
C LYS A 158 1.26 17.16 -4.55
N ILE A 159 1.44 17.47 -5.85
CA ILE A 159 0.35 17.93 -6.71
C ILE A 159 -0.72 16.84 -6.86
N ILE A 160 -0.31 15.61 -7.11
CA ILE A 160 -1.24 14.47 -7.25
C ILE A 160 -2.01 14.26 -5.96
N GLY A 161 -1.35 14.22 -4.80
CA GLY A 161 -2.00 14.04 -3.52
C GLY A 161 -3.00 15.16 -3.20
N LYS A 162 -2.60 16.42 -3.38
CA LYS A 162 -3.50 17.57 -3.19
C LYS A 162 -4.71 17.50 -4.13
N THR A 163 -4.48 17.24 -5.41
CA THR A 163 -5.57 17.17 -6.41
C THR A 163 -6.52 16.01 -6.12
N PHE A 164 -5.98 14.86 -5.67
CA PHE A 164 -6.81 13.73 -5.28
C PHE A 164 -7.78 14.11 -4.16
N ILE A 165 -7.31 14.80 -3.12
CA ILE A 165 -8.16 15.24 -2.01
C ILE A 165 -9.21 16.23 -2.48
N GLU A 166 -8.83 17.23 -3.29
CA GLU A 166 -9.77 18.20 -3.82
C GLU A 166 -10.92 17.54 -4.61
N VAL A 167 -10.58 16.58 -5.49
CA VAL A 167 -11.56 15.84 -6.28
C VAL A 167 -12.41 14.94 -5.38
N PHE A 168 -11.79 14.22 -4.45
CA PHE A 168 -12.48 13.34 -3.51
C PHE A 168 -13.47 14.11 -2.63
N GLU A 169 -13.05 15.23 -2.03
CA GLU A 169 -13.92 16.09 -1.21
C GLU A 169 -15.12 16.62 -2.01
N LYS A 170 -14.89 17.04 -3.24
CA LYS A 170 -15.96 17.54 -4.12
C LYS A 170 -17.03 16.47 -4.36
N GLU A 171 -16.62 15.23 -4.61
CA GLU A 171 -17.57 14.13 -4.83
C GLU A 171 -18.22 13.66 -3.52
N ALA A 172 -17.46 13.59 -2.45
CA ALA A 172 -17.96 13.20 -1.14
C ALA A 172 -19.06 14.13 -0.62
N LYS A 173 -18.95 15.45 -0.87
CA LYS A 173 -19.97 16.46 -0.50
C LYS A 173 -21.31 16.27 -1.19
N LYS A 174 -21.37 15.55 -2.30
CA LYS A 174 -22.64 15.23 -2.98
C LYS A 174 -23.46 14.17 -2.25
N ILE A 175 -22.81 13.43 -1.34
CA ILE A 175 -23.45 12.38 -0.55
C ILE A 175 -23.94 12.98 0.76
N LYS A 176 -25.26 13.09 0.91
CA LYS A 176 -25.87 13.69 2.12
C LYS A 176 -25.68 12.77 3.35
N ASN A 177 -25.47 13.40 4.52
CA ASN A 177 -25.40 12.75 5.84
C ASN A 177 -24.25 11.71 5.96
N VAL A 178 -23.09 12.01 5.39
CA VAL A 178 -21.87 11.23 5.62
C VAL A 178 -21.24 11.68 6.94
N GLU A 179 -20.92 10.74 7.81
CA GLU A 179 -20.28 11.00 9.10
C GLU A 179 -18.88 10.40 9.22
N PHE A 180 -18.57 9.37 8.42
CA PHE A 180 -17.31 8.66 8.53
C PHE A 180 -16.53 8.60 7.21
N LEU A 181 -15.20 8.68 7.33
CA LEU A 181 -14.24 8.39 6.28
C LEU A 181 -13.47 7.12 6.63
N ALA A 182 -13.56 6.12 5.77
CA ALA A 182 -12.81 4.88 5.93
C ALA A 182 -11.41 4.99 5.31
N GLN A 183 -10.42 4.52 6.06
CA GLN A 183 -9.02 4.43 5.63
C GLN A 183 -8.50 3.02 5.76
N GLY A 184 -7.65 2.61 4.82
CA GLY A 184 -6.98 1.31 4.81
C GLY A 184 -5.63 1.35 5.53
N THR A 185 -5.54 2.06 6.66
CA THR A 185 -4.35 2.12 7.51
C THR A 185 -4.06 0.73 8.07
N LEU A 186 -2.80 0.31 8.02
CA LEU A 186 -2.31 -0.95 8.56
C LEU A 186 -1.52 -0.72 9.85
N TYR A 187 -1.26 -1.79 10.59
CA TYR A 187 -0.49 -1.72 11.83
C TYR A 187 0.92 -1.14 11.65
N PRO A 188 1.71 -1.52 10.61
CA PRO A 188 3.00 -0.87 10.33
C PRO A 188 2.90 0.64 10.12
N ASP A 189 1.84 1.13 9.46
CA ASP A 189 1.66 2.57 9.22
C ASP A 189 1.52 3.34 10.53
N ILE A 190 0.89 2.73 11.55
CA ILE A 190 0.71 3.33 12.88
C ILE A 190 2.05 3.39 13.62
N ILE A 191 2.77 2.27 13.70
CA ILE A 191 4.07 2.19 14.41
C ILE A 191 5.06 3.18 13.81
N GLU A 192 5.13 3.25 12.49
CA GLU A 192 6.05 4.11 11.77
C GLU A 192 5.70 5.59 11.82
N SER A 193 4.45 5.93 12.17
CA SER A 193 3.99 7.32 12.34
C SER A 193 4.28 7.90 13.73
N ILE A 194 4.61 7.04 14.71
CA ILE A 194 4.95 7.47 16.07
C ILE A 194 6.46 7.74 16.14
N PRO A 195 6.92 8.98 16.39
CA PRO A 195 8.35 9.25 16.54
C PRO A 195 8.85 8.58 17.82
N PHE A 196 9.77 7.65 17.69
CA PHE A 196 10.36 6.91 18.82
C PHE A 196 11.19 7.79 19.78
N PHE A 197 11.73 8.89 19.31
CA PHE A 197 12.42 9.92 20.12
C PHE A 197 12.30 11.25 19.38
N GLY A 198 11.52 12.19 19.81
CA GLY A 198 11.44 13.61 19.50
C GLY A 198 12.35 14.29 18.46
N GLY A 199 12.81 13.56 17.43
CA GLY A 199 13.76 14.01 16.44
C GLY A 199 13.12 14.39 15.09
N PRO A 200 13.86 15.05 14.19
CA PRO A 200 13.38 15.51 12.89
C PRO A 200 12.96 14.40 11.91
N THR A 201 13.18 13.14 12.24
CA THR A 201 12.81 11.95 11.45
C THR A 201 11.32 11.66 11.41
N ALA A 202 10.51 12.31 12.24
CA ALA A 202 9.05 12.22 12.25
C ALA A 202 8.35 12.60 10.92
N LYS A 203 9.10 13.14 9.94
CA LYS A 203 8.56 13.54 8.63
C LYS A 203 8.72 12.49 7.52
N ILE A 204 9.31 11.33 7.78
CA ILE A 204 9.73 10.41 6.70
C ILE A 204 8.58 9.61 6.10
N LYS A 205 7.45 9.42 6.78
CA LYS A 205 6.36 8.60 6.26
C LYS A 205 4.97 9.27 6.22
N SER A 206 4.87 10.39 5.54
CA SER A 206 3.59 10.87 5.00
C SER A 206 3.19 10.13 3.70
N HIS A 207 3.74 8.93 3.46
CA HIS A 207 3.66 8.29 2.15
C HIS A 207 2.30 7.69 1.84
N HIS A 208 1.54 7.25 2.84
CA HIS A 208 0.22 6.66 2.62
C HIS A 208 -0.91 7.71 2.56
N ASN A 209 -0.72 8.88 3.16
CA ASN A 209 -1.64 10.03 3.10
C ASN A 209 -1.02 11.21 2.35
N VAL A 210 -0.63 11.00 1.10
CA VAL A 210 -0.07 12.06 0.25
C VAL A 210 -1.16 13.10 -0.02
N GLY A 211 -1.16 14.16 0.78
CA GLY A 211 -2.13 15.26 0.66
C GLY A 211 -2.92 15.53 1.94
N GLY A 212 -2.85 14.65 2.94
CA GLY A 212 -3.56 14.80 4.23
C GLY A 212 -5.01 14.28 4.15
N LEU A 213 -5.73 14.48 5.23
CA LEU A 213 -7.15 14.16 5.32
C LEU A 213 -8.00 15.31 4.77
N PRO A 214 -9.24 15.03 4.34
CA PRO A 214 -10.23 16.04 3.97
C PRO A 214 -10.60 16.89 5.20
N LYS A 215 -9.76 17.85 5.56
CA LYS A 215 -9.92 18.69 6.77
C LYS A 215 -11.23 19.50 6.78
N LYS A 216 -11.80 19.76 5.61
CA LYS A 216 -13.01 20.58 5.45
C LYS A 216 -14.33 19.81 5.67
N MET A 217 -14.28 18.50 5.89
CA MET A 217 -15.50 17.68 5.94
C MET A 217 -15.90 17.27 7.37
N ASN A 218 -15.08 17.50 8.36
CA ASN A 218 -15.37 17.17 9.77
C ASN A 218 -15.79 15.69 9.99
N LEU A 219 -15.24 14.75 9.21
CA LEU A 219 -15.60 13.33 9.23
C LEU A 219 -14.81 12.60 10.32
N LYS A 220 -15.47 11.68 10.99
CA LYS A 220 -14.82 10.72 11.89
C LYS A 220 -14.08 9.66 11.06
N ILE A 221 -12.89 9.30 11.49
CA ILE A 221 -12.08 8.29 10.81
C ILE A 221 -12.43 6.90 11.33
N VAL A 222 -12.57 5.94 10.40
CA VAL A 222 -12.66 4.52 10.73
C VAL A 222 -11.58 3.75 9.98
N GLU A 223 -10.79 2.97 10.72
CA GLU A 223 -9.62 2.24 10.24
C GLU A 223 -9.76 0.74 10.56
N PRO A 224 -10.50 -0.01 9.75
CA PRO A 224 -10.85 -1.39 10.07
C PRO A 224 -9.66 -2.35 10.12
N LEU A 225 -8.55 -2.02 9.43
CA LEU A 225 -7.40 -2.88 9.25
C LEU A 225 -6.19 -2.49 10.13
N LYS A 226 -6.33 -1.49 11.00
CA LYS A 226 -5.21 -0.90 11.76
C LYS A 226 -4.46 -1.85 12.70
N GLU A 227 -5.03 -3.01 12.97
CA GLU A 227 -4.46 -4.04 13.85
C GLU A 227 -3.75 -5.15 13.04
N LEU A 228 -3.78 -5.09 11.70
CA LEU A 228 -3.31 -6.15 10.83
C LEU A 228 -2.03 -5.76 10.07
N PHE A 229 -1.18 -6.77 9.87
CA PHE A 229 -0.06 -6.71 8.95
C PHE A 229 -0.51 -6.99 7.50
N LYS A 230 0.33 -6.62 6.53
CA LYS A 230 0.03 -6.73 5.10
C LYS A 230 -0.38 -8.14 4.66
N ASP A 231 0.28 -9.15 5.20
CA ASP A 231 0.00 -10.54 4.85
C ASP A 231 -1.33 -11.01 5.45
N GLU A 232 -1.66 -10.57 6.65
CA GLU A 232 -2.96 -10.83 7.29
C GLU A 232 -4.09 -10.16 6.51
N VAL A 233 -3.87 -8.93 6.02
CA VAL A 233 -4.84 -8.23 5.14
C VAL A 233 -5.08 -9.01 3.86
N ARG A 234 -4.04 -9.59 3.24
CA ARG A 234 -4.20 -10.45 2.06
C ARG A 234 -4.99 -11.73 2.38
N LEU A 235 -4.71 -12.35 3.53
CA LEU A 235 -5.47 -13.53 3.99
C LEU A 235 -6.93 -13.18 4.28
N LEU A 236 -7.18 -12.04 4.94
CA LEU A 236 -8.53 -11.51 5.18
C LEU A 236 -9.27 -11.26 3.86
N GLY A 237 -8.58 -10.67 2.88
CA GLY A 237 -9.12 -10.46 1.55
C GLY A 237 -9.57 -11.76 0.87
N LYS A 238 -8.79 -12.85 0.98
CA LYS A 238 -9.19 -14.18 0.49
C LYS A 238 -10.46 -14.67 1.18
N LYS A 239 -10.55 -14.54 2.52
CA LYS A 239 -11.75 -14.92 3.29
C LYS A 239 -12.99 -14.07 2.94
N LEU A 240 -12.80 -12.84 2.52
CA LEU A 240 -13.86 -11.96 2.02
C LEU A 240 -14.29 -12.27 0.58
N GLY A 241 -13.68 -13.26 -0.08
CA GLY A 241 -13.97 -13.67 -1.46
C GLY A 241 -13.40 -12.71 -2.53
N ILE A 242 -12.37 -11.95 -2.19
CA ILE A 242 -11.69 -11.08 -3.16
C ILE A 242 -10.76 -11.94 -4.02
N SER A 243 -10.80 -11.73 -5.34
CA SER A 243 -10.01 -12.52 -6.28
C SER A 243 -8.51 -12.42 -6.01
N SER A 244 -7.79 -13.52 -6.21
CA SER A 244 -6.33 -13.58 -6.04
C SER A 244 -5.59 -12.60 -6.95
N ASN A 245 -6.16 -12.23 -8.10
CA ASN A 245 -5.60 -11.24 -9.01
C ASN A 245 -5.59 -9.82 -8.43
N LEU A 246 -6.56 -9.47 -7.59
CA LEU A 246 -6.59 -8.18 -6.89
C LEU A 246 -5.65 -8.17 -5.69
N ILE A 247 -5.68 -9.26 -4.89
CA ILE A 247 -4.90 -9.36 -3.64
C ILE A 247 -3.40 -9.53 -3.93
N GLY A 248 -3.05 -10.22 -5.02
CA GLY A 248 -1.68 -10.54 -5.40
C GLY A 248 -0.98 -9.48 -6.27
N ARG A 249 -1.57 -8.31 -6.45
CA ARG A 249 -0.94 -7.23 -7.23
C ARG A 249 0.33 -6.74 -6.53
N HIS A 250 1.36 -6.50 -7.34
CA HIS A 250 2.57 -5.82 -6.88
C HIS A 250 2.23 -4.42 -6.37
N PRO A 251 2.99 -3.90 -5.39
CA PRO A 251 2.82 -2.53 -4.91
C PRO A 251 2.84 -1.53 -6.06
N PHE A 252 1.86 -0.63 -6.06
CA PHE A 252 1.76 0.46 -7.02
C PHE A 252 1.56 1.77 -6.26
N PRO A 253 2.47 2.73 -6.40
CA PRO A 253 2.44 3.94 -5.59
C PRO A 253 1.25 4.83 -5.95
N GLY A 254 0.74 5.61 -4.98
CA GLY A 254 -0.38 6.52 -5.18
C GLY A 254 -0.21 7.52 -6.33
N PRO A 255 1.00 8.07 -6.61
CA PRO A 255 1.23 8.92 -7.79
C PRO A 255 1.15 8.19 -9.14
N GLY A 256 0.99 6.87 -9.14
CA GLY A 256 0.87 6.07 -10.34
C GLY A 256 2.10 6.14 -11.24
N LEU A 257 1.88 6.15 -12.55
CA LEU A 257 2.95 6.21 -13.54
C LEU A 257 3.72 7.55 -13.56
N ALA A 258 3.21 8.59 -12.90
CA ALA A 258 3.86 9.90 -12.89
C ALA A 258 5.31 9.90 -12.39
N ILE A 259 5.61 9.06 -11.39
CA ILE A 259 6.96 8.93 -10.83
C ILE A 259 7.84 7.95 -11.60
N ARG A 260 7.26 7.22 -12.56
CA ARG A 260 7.96 6.31 -13.46
C ARG A 260 8.26 6.95 -14.83
N ILE A 261 7.97 8.25 -14.96
CA ILE A 261 8.34 9.11 -16.09
C ILE A 261 9.18 10.25 -15.52
N PRO A 262 10.52 10.11 -15.40
CA PRO A 262 11.40 11.23 -15.08
C PRO A 262 11.21 12.35 -16.10
N GLY A 263 11.25 13.62 -15.66
CA GLY A 263 10.96 14.75 -16.52
C GLY A 263 9.48 15.07 -16.68
N GLU A 264 9.09 15.74 -17.76
CA GLU A 264 7.72 16.17 -18.02
C GLU A 264 6.83 15.01 -18.46
N ILE A 265 5.57 15.03 -18.00
CA ILE A 265 4.55 14.05 -18.35
C ILE A 265 3.66 14.59 -19.44
N ASP A 266 3.39 13.78 -20.44
CA ASP A 266 2.36 13.99 -21.45
C ASP A 266 1.62 12.68 -21.75
N ARG A 267 0.52 12.77 -22.47
CA ARG A 267 -0.32 11.61 -22.77
C ARG A 267 0.44 10.53 -23.55
N LYS A 268 1.25 10.93 -24.53
CA LYS A 268 2.02 10.00 -25.36
C LYS A 268 2.99 9.17 -24.53
N LYS A 269 3.70 9.80 -23.57
CA LYS A 269 4.63 9.10 -22.66
C LYS A 269 3.90 8.13 -21.74
N ILE A 270 2.73 8.53 -21.23
CA ILE A 270 1.89 7.65 -20.40
C ILE A 270 1.46 6.43 -21.20
N ASP A 271 0.94 6.61 -22.41
CA ASP A 271 0.46 5.52 -23.28
C ASP A 271 1.59 4.55 -23.66
N ILE A 272 2.81 5.07 -23.92
CA ILE A 272 3.99 4.23 -24.16
C ILE A 272 4.28 3.41 -22.92
N LEU A 273 4.40 4.07 -21.75
CA LEU A 273 4.76 3.38 -20.52
C LEU A 273 3.71 2.37 -20.09
N GLN A 274 2.42 2.67 -20.25
CA GLN A 274 1.33 1.74 -19.98
C GLN A 274 1.45 0.45 -20.79
N ARG A 275 1.71 0.57 -22.08
CA ARG A 275 1.88 -0.60 -22.98
C ARG A 275 3.10 -1.41 -22.62
N VAL A 276 4.24 -0.76 -22.38
CA VAL A 276 5.49 -1.45 -22.02
C VAL A 276 5.37 -2.14 -20.66
N ASP A 277 4.86 -1.44 -19.64
CA ASP A 277 4.65 -2.02 -18.31
C ASP A 277 3.69 -3.21 -18.36
N ASN A 278 2.61 -3.11 -19.15
CA ASN A 278 1.66 -4.19 -19.34
C ASN A 278 2.32 -5.42 -20.01
N HIS A 279 3.09 -5.20 -21.07
CA HIS A 279 3.81 -6.28 -21.75
C HIS A 279 4.78 -6.98 -20.80
N PHE A 280 5.59 -6.22 -20.06
CA PHE A 280 6.52 -6.75 -19.07
C PHE A 280 5.82 -7.58 -17.98
N ILE A 281 4.77 -7.03 -17.37
CA ILE A 281 4.01 -7.73 -16.32
C ILE A 281 3.32 -9.00 -16.85
N THR A 282 2.78 -8.94 -18.07
CA THR A 282 2.17 -10.10 -18.72
C THR A 282 3.20 -11.20 -18.95
N TYR A 283 4.36 -10.87 -19.48
CA TYR A 283 5.48 -11.81 -19.66
C TYR A 283 5.89 -12.49 -18.35
N LEU A 284 6.04 -11.74 -17.25
CA LEU A 284 6.36 -12.31 -15.95
C LEU A 284 5.28 -13.29 -15.44
N LYS A 285 4.01 -13.03 -15.74
CA LYS A 285 2.88 -13.92 -15.39
C LYS A 285 2.88 -15.18 -16.23
N GLU A 286 3.11 -15.08 -17.53
CA GLU A 286 3.22 -16.22 -18.46
C GLU A 286 4.37 -17.15 -18.09
N LYS A 287 5.51 -16.59 -17.70
CA LYS A 287 6.66 -17.34 -17.19
C LYS A 287 6.47 -17.85 -15.76
N LYS A 288 5.33 -17.59 -15.13
CA LYS A 288 4.98 -18.00 -13.74
C LYS A 288 5.93 -17.48 -12.65
N ILE A 289 6.77 -16.48 -12.95
CA ILE A 289 7.74 -15.90 -12.02
C ILE A 289 7.21 -14.65 -11.31
N TYR A 290 6.07 -14.07 -11.73
CA TYR A 290 5.49 -12.88 -11.16
C TYR A 290 5.33 -12.94 -9.62
N LYS A 291 4.96 -14.08 -9.07
CA LYS A 291 4.75 -14.26 -7.62
C LYS A 291 6.05 -14.29 -6.81
N ASN A 292 7.18 -14.60 -7.46
CA ASN A 292 8.50 -14.66 -6.82
C ASN A 292 9.14 -13.27 -6.72
N ILE A 293 8.59 -12.31 -7.44
CA ILE A 293 9.06 -10.93 -7.50
C ILE A 293 8.20 -10.08 -6.55
N TRP A 294 8.83 -9.33 -5.67
CA TRP A 294 8.12 -8.44 -4.75
C TRP A 294 7.53 -7.23 -5.47
N GLN A 295 8.30 -6.61 -6.39
CA GLN A 295 7.85 -5.51 -7.23
C GLN A 295 8.55 -5.52 -8.58
N ALA A 296 7.77 -5.45 -9.65
CA ALA A 296 8.25 -5.28 -11.02
C ALA A 296 7.53 -4.12 -11.71
N PHE A 297 8.25 -3.36 -12.51
CA PHE A 297 7.71 -2.27 -13.31
C PHE A 297 8.69 -1.75 -14.38
N ALA A 298 8.15 -1.04 -15.37
CA ALA A 298 8.91 -0.30 -16.35
C ALA A 298 9.03 1.19 -15.98
N ILE A 299 10.12 1.83 -16.43
CA ILE A 299 10.40 3.27 -16.29
C ILE A 299 10.67 3.80 -17.70
N LEU A 300 10.00 4.89 -18.09
CA LEU A 300 10.27 5.59 -19.34
C LEU A 300 11.35 6.65 -19.11
N LEU A 301 12.54 6.42 -19.62
CA LEU A 301 13.66 7.34 -19.44
C LEU A 301 13.50 8.58 -20.36
N PRO A 302 13.96 9.79 -19.95
CA PRO A 302 13.86 11.00 -20.76
C PRO A 302 14.94 11.07 -21.86
N VAL A 303 15.54 9.95 -22.19
CA VAL A 303 16.61 9.79 -23.19
C VAL A 303 16.04 9.04 -24.39
N LYS A 304 16.38 9.53 -25.57
CA LYS A 304 16.11 8.84 -26.83
C LYS A 304 17.39 8.21 -27.35
N SER A 305 17.30 6.97 -27.79
CA SER A 305 18.38 6.27 -28.49
C SER A 305 18.09 6.19 -29.98
N VAL A 306 19.15 6.14 -30.76
CA VAL A 306 19.07 5.88 -32.21
C VAL A 306 18.87 4.38 -32.39
N GLY A 307 17.84 4.04 -33.17
CA GLY A 307 17.63 2.69 -33.66
C GLY A 307 17.65 2.69 -35.20
N VAL A 308 17.88 1.54 -35.78
CA VAL A 308 17.78 1.32 -37.23
C VAL A 308 16.64 0.34 -37.45
N MET A 309 15.64 0.74 -38.25
CA MET A 309 14.56 -0.14 -38.72
C MET A 309 14.53 -0.08 -40.25
N GLY A 310 15.02 -1.16 -40.88
CA GLY A 310 15.29 -1.15 -42.31
C GLY A 310 16.37 -0.12 -42.63
N ASP A 311 16.15 0.75 -43.60
CA ASP A 311 17.09 1.79 -44.04
C ASP A 311 16.91 3.14 -43.31
N GLU A 312 15.97 3.21 -42.34
CA GLU A 312 15.65 4.45 -41.65
C GLU A 312 16.17 4.47 -40.21
N ARG A 313 16.69 5.65 -39.78
CA ARG A 313 17.03 5.91 -38.38
C ARG A 313 15.79 6.26 -37.59
N THR A 314 15.58 5.55 -36.47
CA THR A 314 14.51 5.85 -35.52
C THR A 314 15.05 6.45 -34.24
N TYR A 315 14.25 7.32 -33.60
CA TYR A 315 14.61 7.97 -32.34
C TYR A 315 13.55 7.64 -31.30
N ASN A 316 13.75 6.57 -30.56
CA ASN A 316 12.79 6.04 -29.59
C ASN A 316 13.25 6.28 -28.14
N TYR A 317 12.30 6.36 -27.21
CA TYR A 317 12.62 6.45 -25.78
C TYR A 317 13.24 5.16 -25.28
N SER A 318 14.25 5.31 -24.41
CA SER A 318 14.82 4.19 -23.67
C SER A 318 13.94 3.80 -22.50
N ILE A 319 13.87 2.49 -22.23
CA ILE A 319 13.07 1.91 -21.14
C ILE A 319 14.03 1.23 -20.16
N ALA A 320 13.87 1.47 -18.86
CA ALA A 320 14.47 0.67 -17.83
C ALA A 320 13.42 -0.30 -17.24
N LEU A 321 13.78 -1.57 -17.10
CA LEU A 321 12.96 -2.57 -16.40
C LEU A 321 13.54 -2.79 -15.02
N ARG A 322 12.67 -2.87 -14.02
CA ARG A 322 13.04 -3.15 -12.65
C ARG A 322 12.24 -4.34 -12.13
N ALA A 323 12.94 -5.33 -11.57
CA ALA A 323 12.34 -6.44 -10.84
C ALA A 323 13.17 -6.64 -9.57
N VAL A 324 12.53 -6.61 -8.42
CA VAL A 324 13.20 -6.74 -7.12
C VAL A 324 12.50 -7.75 -6.24
N THR A 325 13.30 -8.42 -5.42
CA THR A 325 12.85 -9.28 -4.32
C THR A 325 12.96 -8.51 -3.01
N SER A 326 12.08 -8.79 -2.09
CA SER A 326 12.15 -8.32 -0.71
C SER A 326 11.34 -9.26 0.17
N VAL A 327 11.85 -9.58 1.34
CA VAL A 327 11.16 -10.40 2.33
C VAL A 327 10.44 -9.51 3.35
N ASP A 328 11.07 -8.42 3.75
CA ASP A 328 10.64 -7.52 4.82
C ASP A 328 10.07 -6.17 4.31
N GLY A 329 10.19 -5.90 3.00
CA GLY A 329 9.81 -4.62 2.40
C GLY A 329 10.77 -3.46 2.69
N MET A 330 11.80 -3.67 3.51
CA MET A 330 12.82 -2.67 3.86
C MET A 330 14.12 -2.92 3.10
N THR A 331 14.51 -4.17 2.97
CA THR A 331 15.67 -4.60 2.19
C THR A 331 15.21 -5.18 0.87
N ALA A 332 15.79 -4.74 -0.23
CA ALA A 332 15.46 -5.22 -1.56
C ALA A 332 16.72 -5.56 -2.34
N ASP A 333 16.67 -6.67 -3.05
CA ASP A 333 17.69 -7.09 -3.99
C ASP A 333 17.09 -7.28 -5.39
N PHE A 334 17.90 -7.29 -6.42
CA PHE A 334 17.41 -7.57 -7.78
C PHE A 334 17.00 -9.05 -7.91
N TYR A 335 15.99 -9.28 -8.73
CA TYR A 335 15.56 -10.64 -9.06
C TYR A 335 16.47 -11.22 -10.15
N MET A 336 17.13 -12.33 -9.84
CA MET A 336 17.92 -13.13 -10.80
C MET A 336 17.10 -14.19 -11.51
#